data_6fcf13603f3221f53ccf74158f76b317
#
_entry.id   6fcf13603f3221f53ccf74158f76b317
#
_cell.length_a   1.000
_cell.length_b   1.000
_cell.length_c   1.000
_cell.angle_alpha   90.00
_cell.angle_beta   90.00
_cell.angle_gamma   90.00
#
_symmetry.space_group_name_H-M   'P 1'
#
loop_
_entity.id
_entity.type
_entity.pdbx_description
1 polymer ?
#
loop_
_entity_poly.entity_id
_entity_poly.type
_entity_poly.pdbx_seq_one_letter_code
_entity_poly.pdbx_strand_id
1 'polypeptide(L)'
;MQIRTVKLTAIKPNPNNPRTIKDEKFKKLVKSIQDFPKMLEIRPIVVNSDMIVLGGNMRLKACKEAGLKEVPIVLADDLTEDEQKQFIIKDNVGFGDWDWEQLASQWDTEELQAWGLDVVTFEPEPNYEDLIGREKNKPATLKITFVSPEQLQKAEIDIQELLDRTYPGAYFSVSAGEI
;
A
#
# COMPACT_ATOMS: atom_id res chain seq x y z
N MET A 1 6.03 27.34 11.35
CA MET A 1 6.66 26.01 11.61
C MET A 1 8.03 25.97 10.98
N GLN A 2 9.07 25.53 11.71
CA GLN A 2 10.46 25.45 11.20
C GLN A 2 10.91 24.00 11.23
N ILE A 3 11.65 23.60 10.21
CA ILE A 3 12.31 22.28 10.17
C ILE A 3 13.56 22.37 11.05
N ARG A 4 13.72 21.39 11.95
CA ARG A 4 14.89 21.25 12.83
C ARG A 4 15.41 19.83 12.73
N THR A 5 16.72 19.67 12.76
CA THR A 5 17.34 18.35 12.89
C THR A 5 17.57 18.04 14.35
N VAL A 6 17.09 16.88 14.79
CA VAL A 6 17.18 16.44 16.20
C VAL A 6 17.66 14.99 16.27
N LYS A 7 18.23 14.63 17.43
CA LYS A 7 18.60 13.23 17.71
C LYS A 7 17.37 12.33 17.73
N LEU A 8 17.43 11.18 17.11
CA LEU A 8 16.36 10.18 17.11
C LEU A 8 15.91 9.77 18.52
N THR A 9 16.84 9.78 19.49
CA THR A 9 16.57 9.46 20.89
C THR A 9 15.72 10.50 21.61
N ALA A 10 15.62 11.72 21.08
CA ALA A 10 14.77 12.78 21.64
C ALA A 10 13.30 12.63 21.25
N ILE A 11 13.01 11.84 20.19
CA ILE A 11 11.65 11.69 19.65
C ILE A 11 10.97 10.48 20.29
N LYS A 12 9.74 10.69 20.75
CA LYS A 12 8.90 9.66 21.36
C LYS A 12 7.86 9.18 20.33
N PRO A 13 7.76 7.85 20.09
CA PRO A 13 6.67 7.33 19.28
C PRO A 13 5.33 7.62 19.95
N ASN A 14 4.29 7.87 19.15
CA ASN A 14 2.94 8.02 19.70
C ASN A 14 2.34 6.64 19.98
N PRO A 15 2.05 6.31 21.25
CA PRO A 15 1.47 5.01 21.60
C PRO A 15 0.03 4.85 21.12
N ASN A 16 -0.67 5.96 20.89
CA ASN A 16 -2.08 5.99 20.46
C ASN A 16 -2.22 6.09 18.92
N ASN A 17 -1.15 5.85 18.17
CA ASN A 17 -1.24 5.86 16.72
C ASN A 17 -1.97 4.61 16.20
N PRO A 18 -3.14 4.74 15.54
CA PRO A 18 -3.94 3.60 15.09
C PRO A 18 -3.34 2.89 13.86
N ARG A 19 -2.34 3.50 13.21
CA ARG A 19 -1.79 2.96 11.97
C ARG A 19 -0.76 1.87 12.22
N THR A 20 -0.93 0.75 11.52
CA THR A 20 0.02 -0.37 11.50
C THR A 20 0.66 -0.52 10.12
N ILE A 21 1.75 -1.26 10.04
CA ILE A 21 2.44 -1.58 8.80
C ILE A 21 2.84 -3.05 8.79
N LYS A 22 2.64 -3.74 7.68
CA LYS A 22 3.09 -5.13 7.49
C LYS A 22 4.61 -5.15 7.31
N ASP A 23 5.24 -6.25 7.73
CA ASP A 23 6.72 -6.39 7.76
C ASP A 23 7.37 -6.15 6.38
N GLU A 24 6.78 -6.65 5.32
CA GLU A 24 7.29 -6.43 3.95
C GLU A 24 7.27 -4.95 3.54
N LYS A 25 6.15 -4.25 3.80
CA LYS A 25 6.05 -2.81 3.53
C LYS A 25 6.99 -2.00 4.42
N PHE A 26 7.22 -2.47 5.65
CA PHE A 26 8.19 -1.86 6.55
C PHE A 26 9.62 -1.98 6.01
N LYS A 27 10.03 -3.15 5.53
CA LYS A 27 11.34 -3.36 4.89
C LYS A 27 11.53 -2.45 3.67
N LYS A 28 10.51 -2.31 2.82
CA LYS A 28 10.52 -1.36 1.69
C LYS A 28 10.70 0.08 2.17
N LEU A 29 10.04 0.49 3.25
CA LEU A 29 10.18 1.82 3.82
C LEU A 29 11.59 2.06 4.36
N VAL A 30 12.21 1.09 5.05
CA VAL A 30 13.60 1.17 5.53
C VAL A 30 14.54 1.37 4.35
N LYS A 31 14.41 0.53 3.32
CA LYS A 31 15.21 0.62 2.09
C LYS A 31 15.03 1.98 1.40
N SER A 32 13.82 2.46 1.25
CA SER A 32 13.52 3.76 0.66
C SER A 32 14.22 4.91 1.39
N ILE A 33 14.29 4.86 2.74
CA ILE A 33 15.01 5.86 3.54
C ILE A 33 16.52 5.77 3.33
N GLN A 34 17.07 4.56 3.19
CA GLN A 34 18.50 4.34 2.92
C GLN A 34 18.88 4.81 1.52
N ASP A 35 18.07 4.51 0.53
CA ASP A 35 18.33 4.86 -0.89
C ASP A 35 18.11 6.36 -1.16
N PHE A 36 17.13 6.98 -0.48
CA PHE A 36 16.81 8.40 -0.68
C PHE A 36 16.60 9.17 0.63
N PRO A 37 17.64 9.39 1.45
CA PRO A 37 17.53 10.06 2.75
C PRO A 37 17.04 11.51 2.66
N LYS A 38 17.30 12.23 1.55
CA LYS A 38 16.78 13.59 1.33
C LYS A 38 15.26 13.68 1.36
N MET A 39 14.55 12.57 1.14
CA MET A 39 13.11 12.52 1.28
C MET A 39 12.63 12.92 2.69
N LEU A 40 13.45 12.67 3.73
CA LEU A 40 13.14 13.07 5.10
C LEU A 40 13.15 14.61 5.29
N GLU A 41 13.95 15.35 4.51
CA GLU A 41 13.97 16.82 4.54
C GLU A 41 12.71 17.41 3.90
N ILE A 42 12.22 16.75 2.84
CA ILE A 42 11.01 17.16 2.11
C ILE A 42 9.75 16.75 2.91
N ARG A 43 9.81 15.60 3.59
CA ARG A 43 8.72 15.05 4.37
C ARG A 43 9.17 14.68 5.78
N PRO A 44 9.46 15.67 6.63
CA PRO A 44 9.96 15.46 7.98
C PRO A 44 8.96 14.76 8.89
N ILE A 45 9.43 14.31 10.05
CA ILE A 45 8.57 13.78 11.11
C ILE A 45 7.91 14.96 11.83
N VAL A 46 6.60 14.91 12.03
CA VAL A 46 5.86 15.95 12.76
C VAL A 46 5.72 15.54 14.21
N VAL A 47 6.11 16.42 15.13
CA VAL A 47 6.03 16.18 16.58
C VAL A 47 5.35 17.34 17.29
N ASN A 48 4.75 17.08 18.45
CA ASN A 48 4.25 18.12 19.34
C ASN A 48 5.34 18.65 20.27
N SER A 49 4.99 19.58 21.17
CA SER A 49 5.90 20.17 22.17
C SER A 49 6.58 19.16 23.10
N ASP A 50 5.94 18.02 23.35
CA ASP A 50 6.48 16.92 24.17
C ASP A 50 7.38 15.95 23.36
N MET A 51 7.67 16.28 22.12
CA MET A 51 8.42 15.44 21.16
C MET A 51 7.71 14.11 20.84
N ILE A 52 6.38 14.06 21.01
CA ILE A 52 5.56 12.90 20.61
C ILE A 52 5.19 13.03 19.13
N VAL A 53 5.35 11.95 18.37
CA VAL A 53 5.08 11.95 16.94
C VAL A 53 3.59 12.07 16.66
N LEU A 54 3.21 13.09 15.90
CA LEU A 54 1.88 13.25 15.33
C LEU A 54 1.79 12.66 13.92
N GLY A 55 2.83 12.86 13.08
CA GLY A 55 2.93 12.31 11.75
C GLY A 55 4.28 11.65 11.48
N GLY A 56 4.27 10.41 10.95
CA GLY A 56 5.49 9.70 10.60
C GLY A 56 6.00 8.68 11.62
N ASN A 57 5.14 8.06 12.46
CA ASN A 57 5.54 7.00 13.39
C ASN A 57 6.29 5.85 12.70
N MET A 58 5.84 5.41 11.52
CA MET A 58 6.51 4.34 10.77
C MET A 58 7.85 4.82 10.22
N ARG A 59 7.95 6.08 9.79
CA ARG A 59 9.22 6.69 9.40
C ARG A 59 10.20 6.77 10.57
N LEU A 60 9.75 7.12 11.77
CA LEU A 60 10.59 7.11 12.98
C LEU A 60 11.17 5.70 13.23
N LYS A 61 10.34 4.66 13.16
CA LYS A 61 10.80 3.26 13.31
C LYS A 61 11.78 2.88 12.22
N ALA A 62 11.47 3.21 10.96
CA ALA A 62 12.33 2.89 9.83
C ALA A 62 13.67 3.65 9.87
N CYS A 63 13.69 4.90 10.33
CA CYS A 63 14.94 5.66 10.55
C CYS A 63 15.83 5.00 11.62
N LYS A 64 15.24 4.45 12.68
CA LYS A 64 15.98 3.68 13.70
C LYS A 64 16.59 2.42 13.10
N GLU A 65 15.81 1.66 12.36
CA GLU A 65 16.25 0.44 11.69
C GLU A 65 17.32 0.72 10.62
N ALA A 66 17.17 1.82 9.89
CA ALA A 66 18.17 2.29 8.92
C ALA A 66 19.48 2.81 9.57
N GLY A 67 19.56 2.87 10.91
CA GLY A 67 20.76 3.29 11.63
C GLY A 67 21.01 4.79 11.69
N LEU A 68 20.01 5.62 11.36
CA LEU A 68 20.13 7.07 11.45
C LEU A 68 20.24 7.53 12.91
N LYS A 69 21.04 8.54 13.16
CA LYS A 69 21.20 9.12 14.51
C LYS A 69 20.37 10.38 14.71
N GLU A 70 20.15 11.11 13.63
CA GLU A 70 19.43 12.36 13.60
C GLU A 70 18.45 12.39 12.44
N VAL A 71 17.36 13.12 12.59
CA VAL A 71 16.33 13.27 11.56
C VAL A 71 15.74 14.68 11.59
N PRO A 72 15.26 15.19 10.46
CA PRO A 72 14.52 16.43 10.41
C PRO A 72 13.12 16.25 10.98
N ILE A 73 12.69 17.23 11.75
CA ILE A 73 11.34 17.30 12.31
C ILE A 73 10.68 18.64 12.00
N VAL A 74 9.36 18.65 12.02
CA VAL A 74 8.55 19.88 12.18
C VAL A 74 7.94 19.85 13.57
N LEU A 75 8.15 20.93 14.32
CA LEU A 75 7.51 21.13 15.61
C LEU A 75 6.14 21.78 15.41
N ALA A 76 5.08 21.09 15.81
CA ALA A 76 3.69 21.54 15.78
C ALA A 76 3.28 21.85 17.23
N ASP A 77 3.85 22.92 17.80
CA ASP A 77 3.65 23.37 19.17
C ASP A 77 2.45 24.29 19.36
N ASP A 78 1.84 24.70 18.26
CA ASP A 78 0.67 25.58 18.20
C ASP A 78 -0.67 24.82 18.08
N LEU A 79 -0.64 23.48 17.97
CA LEU A 79 -1.84 22.67 17.85
C LEU A 79 -2.44 22.30 19.19
N THR A 80 -3.74 22.52 19.34
CA THR A 80 -4.53 21.99 20.47
C THR A 80 -4.58 20.46 20.45
N GLU A 81 -4.96 19.82 21.54
CA GLU A 81 -5.09 18.36 21.60
C GLU A 81 -6.06 17.79 20.55
N ASP A 82 -7.16 18.50 20.30
CA ASP A 82 -8.14 18.07 19.31
C ASP A 82 -7.62 18.23 17.87
N GLU A 83 -6.87 19.29 17.60
CA GLU A 83 -6.19 19.46 16.31
C GLU A 83 -5.10 18.41 16.09
N GLN A 84 -4.36 18.03 17.16
CA GLN A 84 -3.40 16.94 17.08
C GLN A 84 -4.07 15.61 16.73
N LYS A 85 -5.22 15.29 17.36
CA LYS A 85 -6.02 14.10 17.01
C LYS A 85 -6.51 14.14 15.57
N GLN A 86 -7.04 15.27 15.13
CA GLN A 86 -7.47 15.45 13.75
C GLN A 86 -6.31 15.29 12.76
N PHE A 87 -5.14 15.86 13.08
CA PHE A 87 -3.95 15.75 12.25
C PHE A 87 -3.52 14.29 12.07
N ILE A 88 -3.46 13.50 13.13
CA ILE A 88 -3.09 12.07 13.08
C ILE A 88 -3.97 11.29 12.09
N ILE A 89 -5.27 11.60 12.05
CA ILE A 89 -6.19 10.94 11.13
C ILE A 89 -6.03 11.48 9.72
N LYS A 90 -6.10 12.81 9.54
CA LYS A 90 -6.07 13.46 8.22
C LYS A 90 -4.76 13.23 7.46
N ASP A 91 -3.61 13.17 8.15
CA ASP A 91 -2.30 12.85 7.54
C ASP A 91 -2.24 11.41 6.98
N ASN A 92 -3.15 10.55 7.42
CA ASN A 92 -3.18 9.14 7.03
C ASN A 92 -4.34 8.77 6.10
N VAL A 93 -5.28 9.69 5.84
CA VAL A 93 -6.36 9.48 4.87
C VAL A 93 -5.81 9.73 3.47
N GLY A 94 -5.85 8.69 2.64
CA GLY A 94 -5.52 8.81 1.22
C GLY A 94 -6.66 9.48 0.47
N PHE A 95 -6.42 10.70 -0.02
CA PHE A 95 -7.36 11.40 -0.89
C PHE A 95 -6.85 11.30 -2.32
N GLY A 96 -7.51 10.51 -3.14
CA GLY A 96 -7.21 10.35 -4.56
C GLY A 96 -6.74 8.96 -4.94
N ASP A 97 -6.91 8.68 -6.21
CA ASP A 97 -6.53 7.45 -6.86
C ASP A 97 -5.37 7.70 -7.83
N TRP A 98 -4.70 6.63 -8.23
CA TRP A 98 -3.66 6.70 -9.24
C TRP A 98 -4.26 6.59 -10.64
N ASP A 99 -3.83 7.47 -11.54
CA ASP A 99 -4.02 7.29 -12.98
C ASP A 99 -3.01 6.23 -13.46
N TRP A 100 -3.48 4.99 -13.55
CA TRP A 100 -2.64 3.85 -13.91
C TRP A 100 -2.13 3.90 -15.36
N GLU A 101 -2.90 4.50 -16.29
CA GLU A 101 -2.48 4.67 -17.67
C GLU A 101 -1.32 5.68 -17.75
N GLN A 102 -1.43 6.79 -17.04
CA GLN A 102 -0.38 7.77 -16.96
C GLN A 102 0.87 7.21 -16.29
N LEU A 103 0.72 6.47 -15.19
CA LEU A 103 1.85 5.81 -14.52
C LEU A 103 2.57 4.85 -15.46
N ALA A 104 1.84 3.95 -16.14
CA ALA A 104 2.41 2.98 -17.06
C ALA A 104 3.11 3.65 -18.27
N SER A 105 2.70 4.84 -18.67
CA SER A 105 3.30 5.56 -19.80
C SER A 105 4.57 6.33 -19.44
N GLN A 106 4.78 6.71 -18.18
CA GLN A 106 5.84 7.63 -17.76
C GLN A 106 6.85 7.03 -16.77
N TRP A 107 6.50 5.94 -16.11
CA TRP A 107 7.35 5.29 -15.09
C TRP A 107 7.51 3.81 -15.33
N ASP A 108 8.68 3.30 -15.01
CA ASP A 108 8.95 1.87 -15.06
C ASP A 108 8.23 1.12 -13.91
N THR A 109 7.56 0.03 -14.25
CA THR A 109 6.77 -0.76 -13.30
C THR A 109 7.62 -1.36 -12.18
N GLU A 110 8.84 -1.82 -12.50
CA GLU A 110 9.76 -2.42 -11.53
C GLU A 110 10.27 -1.36 -10.55
N GLU A 111 10.56 -0.14 -11.05
CA GLU A 111 10.94 1.00 -10.21
C GLU A 111 9.80 1.40 -9.27
N LEU A 112 8.56 1.52 -9.78
CA LEU A 112 7.38 1.83 -8.95
C LEU A 112 7.19 0.82 -7.83
N GLN A 113 7.33 -0.48 -8.13
CA GLN A 113 7.25 -1.54 -7.14
C GLN A 113 8.40 -1.49 -6.13
N ALA A 114 9.63 -1.21 -6.59
CA ALA A 114 10.79 -1.07 -5.72
C ALA A 114 10.63 0.12 -4.76
N TRP A 115 9.99 1.21 -5.20
CA TRP A 115 9.67 2.38 -4.37
C TRP A 115 8.49 2.16 -3.43
N GLY A 116 7.82 1.01 -3.52
CA GLY A 116 6.79 0.59 -2.56
C GLY A 116 5.36 0.80 -3.03
N LEU A 117 5.15 1.23 -4.28
CA LEU A 117 3.82 1.29 -4.86
C LEU A 117 3.35 -0.15 -5.17
N ASP A 118 2.16 -0.50 -4.69
CA ASP A 118 1.51 -1.75 -5.10
C ASP A 118 0.91 -1.52 -6.49
N VAL A 119 1.71 -1.76 -7.52
CA VAL A 119 1.25 -1.63 -8.91
C VAL A 119 0.34 -2.80 -9.22
N VAL A 120 -0.88 -2.51 -9.65
CA VAL A 120 -1.74 -3.52 -10.26
C VAL A 120 -1.11 -3.84 -11.62
N THR A 121 -0.39 -4.96 -11.69
CA THR A 121 0.06 -5.49 -12.97
C THR A 121 -1.19 -5.97 -13.69
N PHE A 122 -1.65 -5.20 -14.66
CA PHE A 122 -2.51 -5.76 -15.69
C PHE A 122 -1.61 -6.75 -16.45
N GLU A 123 -1.78 -8.03 -16.18
CA GLU A 123 -1.24 -9.02 -17.14
C GLU A 123 -1.77 -8.63 -18.51
N PRO A 124 -0.92 -8.60 -19.56
CA PRO A 124 -1.38 -8.29 -20.89
C PRO A 124 -2.57 -9.19 -21.20
N GLU A 125 -3.60 -8.62 -21.84
CA GLU A 125 -4.79 -9.39 -22.20
C GLU A 125 -4.34 -10.73 -22.76
N PRO A 126 -4.89 -11.84 -22.27
CA PRO A 126 -4.46 -13.17 -22.70
C PRO A 126 -4.62 -13.23 -24.21
N ASN A 127 -3.53 -13.56 -24.92
CA ASN A 127 -3.62 -13.80 -26.33
C ASN A 127 -4.45 -15.08 -26.54
N TYR A 128 -5.72 -14.90 -26.82
CA TYR A 128 -6.65 -16.02 -27.03
C TYR A 128 -6.25 -16.90 -28.19
N GLU A 129 -5.44 -16.42 -29.14
CA GLU A 129 -4.88 -17.21 -30.22
C GLU A 129 -3.90 -18.28 -29.73
N ASP A 130 -3.13 -17.99 -28.66
CA ASP A 130 -2.24 -18.97 -28.03
C ASP A 130 -2.99 -20.07 -27.27
N LEU A 131 -4.25 -19.85 -26.91
CA LEU A 131 -5.10 -20.86 -26.28
C LEU A 131 -5.67 -21.85 -27.31
N ILE A 132 -5.81 -21.45 -28.55
CA ILE A 132 -6.35 -22.30 -29.65
C ILE A 132 -5.34 -23.36 -30.10
N GLY A 133 -4.02 -23.09 -29.94
CA GLY A 133 -2.92 -23.99 -30.32
C GLY A 133 -2.50 -25.03 -29.29
N ARG A 134 -2.96 -24.93 -28.05
CA ARG A 134 -2.60 -25.87 -26.99
C ARG A 134 -3.63 -26.98 -26.87
N GLU A 135 -3.16 -28.22 -27.02
CA GLU A 135 -3.85 -29.51 -26.88
C GLU A 135 -5.40 -29.43 -26.75
N LYS A 136 -6.11 -29.88 -27.73
CA LYS A 136 -7.58 -29.87 -27.87
C LYS A 136 -8.38 -30.48 -26.70
N ASN A 137 -7.73 -30.91 -25.64
CA ASN A 137 -8.35 -31.66 -24.53
C ASN A 137 -8.23 -31.00 -23.14
N LYS A 138 -7.69 -29.78 -23.02
CA LYS A 138 -7.70 -29.08 -21.72
C LYS A 138 -8.69 -27.91 -21.76
N PRO A 139 -9.63 -27.84 -20.79
CA PRO A 139 -10.56 -26.73 -20.72
C PRO A 139 -9.80 -25.42 -20.44
N ALA A 140 -10.21 -24.35 -21.12
CA ALA A 140 -9.75 -23.00 -20.80
C ALA A 140 -10.32 -22.60 -19.43
N THR A 141 -9.51 -21.99 -18.58
CA THR A 141 -9.88 -21.66 -17.20
C THR A 141 -9.71 -20.17 -16.95
N LEU A 142 -10.69 -19.55 -16.30
CA LEU A 142 -10.62 -18.21 -15.73
C LEU A 142 -10.53 -18.32 -14.22
N LYS A 143 -9.55 -17.67 -13.58
CA LYS A 143 -9.44 -17.59 -12.12
C LYS A 143 -9.82 -16.20 -11.65
N ILE A 144 -10.80 -16.11 -10.75
CA ILE A 144 -11.22 -14.88 -10.09
C ILE A 144 -10.90 -15.01 -8.61
N THR A 145 -10.26 -14.00 -8.02
CA THR A 145 -9.91 -13.99 -6.59
C THR A 145 -10.70 -12.90 -5.89
N PHE A 146 -11.40 -13.26 -4.81
CA PHE A 146 -12.17 -12.34 -3.98
C PHE A 146 -11.43 -12.03 -2.69
N VAL A 147 -11.60 -10.80 -2.19
CA VAL A 147 -10.91 -10.30 -1.00
C VAL A 147 -11.53 -10.85 0.29
N SER A 148 -12.81 -11.27 0.23
CA SER A 148 -13.50 -11.85 1.38
C SER A 148 -14.44 -12.99 0.97
N PRO A 149 -14.73 -13.93 1.91
CA PRO A 149 -15.70 -15.00 1.68
C PRO A 149 -17.11 -14.49 1.37
N GLU A 150 -17.53 -13.37 1.96
CA GLU A 150 -18.85 -12.77 1.73
C GLU A 150 -18.99 -12.24 0.30
N GLN A 151 -17.93 -11.67 -0.26
CA GLN A 151 -17.91 -11.24 -1.66
C GLN A 151 -17.99 -12.44 -2.60
N LEU A 152 -17.26 -13.51 -2.30
CA LEU A 152 -17.31 -14.76 -3.06
C LEU A 152 -18.71 -15.33 -3.07
N GLN A 153 -19.34 -15.47 -1.91
CA GLN A 153 -20.68 -16.05 -1.78
C GLN A 153 -21.74 -15.25 -2.55
N LYS A 154 -21.63 -13.92 -2.55
CA LYS A 154 -22.53 -13.07 -3.33
C LYS A 154 -22.31 -13.22 -4.83
N ALA A 155 -21.06 -13.25 -5.27
CA ALA A 155 -20.71 -13.38 -6.69
C ALA A 155 -21.01 -14.79 -7.25
N GLU A 156 -21.01 -15.83 -6.41
CA GLU A 156 -21.27 -17.21 -6.82
C GLU A 156 -22.63 -17.35 -7.50
N ILE A 157 -23.67 -16.69 -6.97
CA ILE A 157 -25.03 -16.71 -7.52
C ILE A 157 -25.05 -16.05 -8.89
N ASP A 158 -24.44 -14.85 -9.01
CA ASP A 158 -24.41 -14.08 -10.25
C ASP A 158 -23.62 -14.82 -11.36
N ILE A 159 -22.51 -15.47 -10.98
CA ILE A 159 -21.70 -16.28 -11.88
C ILE A 159 -22.49 -17.51 -12.37
N GLN A 160 -23.17 -18.21 -11.47
CA GLN A 160 -23.98 -19.37 -11.84
C GLN A 160 -25.08 -19.00 -12.84
N GLU A 161 -25.83 -17.94 -12.57
CA GLU A 161 -26.88 -17.45 -13.46
C GLU A 161 -26.33 -17.06 -14.86
N LEU A 162 -25.15 -16.42 -14.89
CA LEU A 162 -24.49 -16.06 -16.13
C LEU A 162 -24.09 -17.28 -16.94
N LEU A 163 -23.48 -18.28 -16.30
CA LEU A 163 -23.02 -19.51 -16.97
C LEU A 163 -24.22 -20.30 -17.52
N ASP A 164 -25.25 -20.50 -16.74
CA ASP A 164 -26.45 -21.23 -17.14
C ASP A 164 -27.16 -20.60 -18.33
N ARG A 165 -27.18 -19.25 -18.37
CA ARG A 165 -27.85 -18.50 -19.44
C ARG A 165 -27.03 -18.40 -20.74
N THR A 166 -25.70 -18.23 -20.62
CA THR A 166 -24.91 -17.74 -21.76
C THR A 166 -23.87 -18.76 -22.24
N TYR A 167 -23.40 -19.65 -21.36
CA TYR A 167 -22.29 -20.57 -21.63
C TYR A 167 -22.62 -22.02 -21.24
N PRO A 168 -23.51 -22.70 -21.98
CA PRO A 168 -23.93 -24.05 -21.62
C PRO A 168 -22.74 -25.02 -21.63
N GLY A 169 -22.59 -25.76 -20.51
CA GLY A 169 -21.47 -26.68 -20.28
C GLY A 169 -20.25 -26.08 -19.58
N ALA A 170 -20.22 -24.77 -19.35
CA ALA A 170 -19.24 -24.16 -18.48
C ALA A 170 -19.59 -24.44 -16.99
N TYR A 171 -18.56 -24.56 -16.18
CA TYR A 171 -18.70 -24.73 -14.72
C TYR A 171 -17.60 -23.95 -14.01
N PHE A 172 -17.82 -23.65 -12.75
CA PHE A 172 -16.81 -23.07 -11.90
C PHE A 172 -16.59 -23.95 -10.66
N SER A 173 -15.47 -23.76 -10.00
CA SER A 173 -15.17 -24.39 -8.72
C SER A 173 -14.66 -23.35 -7.74
N VAL A 174 -15.04 -23.51 -6.46
CA VAL A 174 -14.56 -22.67 -5.36
C VAL A 174 -13.44 -23.42 -4.65
N SER A 175 -12.31 -22.75 -4.46
CA SER A 175 -11.19 -23.26 -3.67
C SER A 175 -10.75 -22.23 -2.64
N ALA A 176 -10.34 -22.68 -1.46
CA ALA A 176 -9.66 -21.81 -0.51
C ALA A 176 -8.33 -21.39 -1.13
N GLY A 177 -8.10 -20.07 -1.25
CA GLY A 177 -6.82 -19.54 -1.68
C GLY A 177 -5.74 -19.91 -0.65
N GLU A 178 -4.58 -20.34 -1.11
CA GLU A 178 -3.39 -20.35 -0.25
C GLU A 178 -3.03 -18.88 0.04
N ILE A 179 -2.91 -18.57 1.34
CA ILE A 179 -2.56 -17.24 1.86
C ILE A 179 -1.02 -17.10 1.83
#